data_65d432c5e066157333731d4f273414e4
#
_entry.id   65d432c5e066157333731d4f273414e4
#
_cell.length_a   1.000
_cell.length_b   1.000
_cell.length_c   1.000
_cell.angle_alpha   90.00
_cell.angle_beta   90.00
_cell.angle_gamma   90.00
#
_symmetry.space_group_name_H-M   'P 1'
#
loop_
_entity.id
_entity.type
_entity.pdbx_description
1 polymer ?
#
loop_
_entity_poly.entity_id
_entity_poly.type
_entity_poly.pdbx_seq_one_letter_code
_entity_poly.pdbx_strand_id
1 'polypeptide(L)'
;MIDKKHIGYEFLPVTVPVEEGRLKFLAKAIGETGDIYTNPDAAISAGLPGLLAPPTFPFMLEIDALDLVEFMSLLGESLEKLLHGEENFKYFAPIYAGDKITVCKKITDIIDKKEGTLQFVISENTFTNQAGEIVAETRTNYVFHHK
;
A
#
# COMPACT_ATOMS: atom_id res chain seq x y z
N MET A 1 0.50 -20.20 -14.89
CA MET A 1 1.25 -20.17 -13.59
C MET A 1 2.31 -19.08 -13.68
N ILE A 2 2.41 -18.28 -12.65
CA ILE A 2 3.34 -17.15 -12.55
C ILE A 2 4.76 -17.70 -12.39
N ASP A 3 5.68 -17.19 -13.21
CA ASP A 3 7.07 -17.63 -13.23
C ASP A 3 7.84 -17.04 -12.03
N LYS A 4 8.56 -17.90 -11.31
CA LYS A 4 9.39 -17.49 -10.16
C LYS A 4 10.59 -16.60 -10.52
N LYS A 5 10.91 -16.42 -11.82
CA LYS A 5 11.91 -15.44 -12.27
C LYS A 5 11.58 -14.01 -11.85
N HIS A 6 10.30 -13.71 -11.55
CA HIS A 6 9.87 -12.40 -11.08
C HIS A 6 10.20 -12.12 -9.61
N ILE A 7 10.69 -13.11 -8.86
CA ILE A 7 11.20 -12.89 -7.50
C ILE A 7 12.42 -11.97 -7.58
N GLY A 8 12.40 -10.91 -6.79
CA GLY A 8 13.42 -9.87 -6.80
C GLY A 8 13.12 -8.70 -7.74
N TYR A 9 12.04 -8.74 -8.53
CA TYR A 9 11.65 -7.63 -9.39
C TYR A 9 11.27 -6.41 -8.55
N GLU A 10 11.88 -5.27 -8.88
CA GLU A 10 11.63 -3.97 -8.26
C GLU A 10 10.91 -3.07 -9.24
N PHE A 11 9.78 -2.52 -8.81
CA PHE A 11 9.04 -1.53 -9.59
C PHE A 11 9.71 -0.16 -9.47
N LEU A 12 9.50 0.69 -10.46
CA LEU A 12 9.98 2.08 -10.38
C LEU A 12 9.31 2.78 -9.19
N PRO A 13 10.09 3.52 -8.37
CA PRO A 13 9.52 4.30 -7.27
C PRO A 13 8.50 5.32 -7.78
N VAL A 14 7.38 5.45 -7.06
CA VAL A 14 6.33 6.43 -7.36
C VAL A 14 6.10 7.31 -6.13
N THR A 15 6.09 8.63 -6.33
CA THR A 15 5.78 9.59 -5.27
C THR A 15 4.32 9.99 -5.34
N VAL A 16 3.58 9.77 -4.26
CA VAL A 16 2.14 10.04 -4.12
C VAL A 16 1.94 11.14 -3.07
N PRO A 17 1.18 12.21 -3.38
CA PRO A 17 0.81 13.22 -2.40
C PRO A 17 -0.24 12.67 -1.43
N VAL A 18 -0.12 13.03 -0.15
CA VAL A 18 -1.11 12.73 0.88
C VAL A 18 -2.15 13.84 0.91
N GLU A 19 -3.25 13.65 0.20
CA GLU A 19 -4.29 14.65 0.09
C GLU A 19 -5.26 14.58 1.28
N GLU A 20 -5.56 15.73 1.88
CA GLU A 20 -6.49 15.85 3.02
C GLU A 20 -7.85 15.20 2.72
N GLY A 21 -8.38 15.42 1.53
CA GLY A 21 -9.68 14.85 1.11
C GLY A 21 -9.68 13.33 1.11
N ARG A 22 -8.55 12.70 0.77
CA ARG A 22 -8.41 11.25 0.78
C ARG A 22 -8.36 10.69 2.20
N LEU A 23 -7.70 11.38 3.13
CA LEU A 23 -7.68 11.00 4.54
C LEU A 23 -9.09 11.08 5.14
N LYS A 24 -9.83 12.17 4.88
CA LYS A 24 -11.22 12.31 5.32
C LYS A 24 -12.14 11.23 4.73
N PHE A 25 -11.94 10.90 3.46
CA PHE A 25 -12.71 9.83 2.80
C PHE A 25 -12.45 8.47 3.46
N LEU A 26 -11.17 8.13 3.69
CA LEU A 26 -10.82 6.86 4.36
C LEU A 26 -11.36 6.82 5.79
N ALA A 27 -11.17 7.89 6.58
CA ALA A 27 -11.70 7.97 7.93
C ALA A 27 -13.21 7.69 7.96
N LYS A 28 -13.97 8.34 7.07
CA LYS A 28 -15.40 8.10 6.92
C LYS A 28 -15.72 6.66 6.54
N ALA A 29 -14.99 6.08 5.58
CA ALA A 29 -15.23 4.73 5.07
C ALA A 29 -15.02 3.64 6.13
N ILE A 30 -14.04 3.84 7.03
CA ILE A 30 -13.74 2.89 8.13
C ILE A 30 -14.45 3.22 9.44
N GLY A 31 -15.28 4.28 9.49
CA GLY A 31 -16.00 4.70 10.69
C GLY A 31 -15.11 5.38 11.75
N GLU A 32 -13.95 5.92 11.36
CA GLU A 32 -13.10 6.71 12.25
C GLU A 32 -13.69 8.10 12.47
N THR A 33 -13.92 8.47 13.73
CA THR A 33 -14.55 9.74 14.13
C THR A 33 -13.64 10.65 14.94
N GLY A 34 -12.41 10.24 15.22
CA GLY A 34 -11.45 11.03 15.99
C GLY A 34 -11.12 12.35 15.29
N ASP A 35 -11.11 13.44 16.04
CA ASP A 35 -10.94 14.79 15.51
C ASP A 35 -9.63 14.97 14.73
N ILE A 36 -8.54 14.36 15.17
CA ILE A 36 -7.24 14.46 14.50
C ILE A 36 -7.20 13.81 13.11
N TYR A 37 -8.18 12.94 12.80
CA TYR A 37 -8.34 12.27 11.50
C TYR A 37 -9.37 12.94 10.59
N THR A 38 -10.27 13.76 11.15
CA THR A 38 -11.45 14.27 10.45
C THR A 38 -11.53 15.79 10.36
N ASN A 39 -10.94 16.50 11.31
CA ASN A 39 -10.99 17.95 11.42
C ASN A 39 -9.57 18.57 11.40
N PRO A 40 -9.19 19.28 10.31
CA PRO A 40 -7.85 19.86 10.19
C PRO A 40 -7.52 20.86 11.30
N ASP A 41 -8.50 21.69 11.71
CA ASP A 41 -8.28 22.70 12.76
C ASP A 41 -8.04 22.04 14.12
N ALA A 42 -8.73 20.94 14.41
CA ALA A 42 -8.51 20.16 15.61
C ALA A 42 -7.13 19.48 15.60
N ALA A 43 -6.70 18.94 14.45
CA ALA A 43 -5.36 18.36 14.29
C ALA A 43 -4.26 19.41 14.54
N ILE A 44 -4.37 20.59 13.93
CA ILE A 44 -3.44 21.71 14.17
C ILE A 44 -3.46 22.15 15.64
N SER A 45 -4.64 22.27 16.25
CA SER A 45 -4.77 22.63 17.67
C SER A 45 -4.15 21.59 18.60
N ALA A 46 -4.10 20.33 18.18
CA ALA A 46 -3.42 19.23 18.88
C ALA A 46 -1.90 19.22 18.63
N GLY A 47 -1.36 20.17 17.87
CA GLY A 47 0.09 20.30 17.58
C GLY A 47 0.57 19.43 16.41
N LEU A 48 -0.35 18.87 15.60
CA LEU A 48 0.00 18.12 14.41
C LEU A 48 0.17 19.04 13.20
N PRO A 49 0.98 18.68 12.20
CA PRO A 49 1.18 19.50 10.99
C PRO A 49 -0.03 19.49 10.04
N GLY A 50 -0.97 18.58 10.23
CA GLY A 50 -2.17 18.39 9.43
C GLY A 50 -2.95 17.19 9.93
N LEU A 51 -3.99 16.76 9.19
CA LEU A 51 -4.72 15.54 9.53
C LEU A 51 -3.77 14.35 9.60
N LEU A 52 -3.93 13.53 10.63
CA LEU A 52 -3.22 12.26 10.75
C LEU A 52 -3.83 11.23 9.79
N ALA A 53 -3.00 10.52 9.07
CA ALA A 53 -3.46 9.41 8.26
C ALA A 53 -3.92 8.23 9.14
N PRO A 54 -5.09 7.62 8.86
CA PRO A 54 -5.49 6.38 9.51
C PRO A 54 -4.46 5.26 9.28
N PRO A 55 -4.34 4.30 10.21
CA PRO A 55 -3.28 3.27 10.15
C PRO A 55 -3.22 2.45 8.85
N THR A 56 -4.35 2.25 8.18
CA THR A 56 -4.40 1.49 6.92
C THR A 56 -4.15 2.34 5.67
N PHE A 57 -3.88 3.63 5.81
CA PHE A 57 -3.63 4.53 4.68
C PHE A 57 -2.43 4.12 3.80
N PRO A 58 -1.34 3.52 4.32
CA PRO A 58 -0.26 3.01 3.47
C PRO A 58 -0.75 2.05 2.38
N PHE A 59 -1.77 1.24 2.62
CA PHE A 59 -2.36 0.40 1.58
C PHE A 59 -2.99 1.22 0.43
N MET A 60 -3.63 2.34 0.73
CA MET A 60 -4.14 3.24 -0.31
C MET A 60 -3.02 3.87 -1.13
N LEU A 61 -1.90 4.25 -0.49
CA LEU A 61 -0.72 4.76 -1.18
C LEU A 61 -0.09 3.69 -2.07
N GLU A 62 -0.07 2.44 -1.63
CA GLU A 62 0.38 1.31 -2.44
C GLU A 62 -0.47 1.15 -3.71
N ILE A 63 -1.80 1.20 -3.58
CA ILE A 63 -2.72 1.09 -4.72
C ILE A 63 -2.54 2.27 -5.69
N ASP A 64 -2.33 3.49 -5.19
CA ASP A 64 -2.11 4.67 -6.02
C ASP A 64 -0.77 4.63 -6.76
N ALA A 65 0.25 4.03 -6.16
CA ALA A 65 1.57 3.87 -6.75
C ALA A 65 1.65 2.68 -7.71
N LEU A 66 0.74 1.72 -7.62
CA LEU A 66 0.75 0.51 -8.44
C LEU A 66 0.06 0.76 -9.77
N ASP A 67 0.81 0.64 -10.87
CA ASP A 67 0.19 0.40 -12.18
C ASP A 67 -0.28 -1.06 -12.24
N LEU A 68 -1.57 -1.25 -12.01
CA LEU A 68 -2.18 -2.58 -11.99
C LEU A 68 -2.06 -3.30 -13.35
N VAL A 69 -2.09 -2.54 -14.45
CA VAL A 69 -1.93 -3.09 -15.82
C VAL A 69 -0.51 -3.60 -15.99
N GLU A 70 0.49 -2.82 -15.59
CA GLU A 70 1.90 -3.24 -15.61
C GLU A 70 2.11 -4.47 -14.74
N PHE A 71 1.59 -4.47 -13.52
CA PHE A 71 1.70 -5.59 -12.57
C PHE A 71 1.12 -6.89 -13.16
N MET A 72 -0.10 -6.85 -13.69
CA MET A 72 -0.76 -8.02 -14.28
C MET A 72 -0.04 -8.50 -15.55
N SER A 73 0.42 -7.56 -16.39
CA SER A 73 1.19 -7.87 -17.60
C SER A 73 2.53 -8.54 -17.28
N LEU A 74 3.24 -8.03 -16.26
CA LEU A 74 4.50 -8.61 -15.78
C LEU A 74 4.30 -10.07 -15.35
N LEU A 75 3.22 -10.35 -14.61
CA LEU A 75 2.92 -11.70 -14.12
C LEU A 75 2.30 -12.62 -15.19
N GLY A 76 1.84 -12.07 -16.33
CA GLY A 76 1.16 -12.82 -17.39
C GLY A 76 -0.21 -13.35 -16.96
N GLU A 77 -0.89 -12.65 -16.05
CA GLU A 77 -2.17 -13.06 -15.47
C GLU A 77 -3.28 -12.04 -15.72
N SER A 78 -4.53 -12.48 -15.54
CA SER A 78 -5.71 -11.62 -15.64
C SER A 78 -6.24 -11.21 -14.27
N LEU A 79 -6.79 -10.00 -14.19
CA LEU A 79 -7.28 -9.41 -12.95
C LEU A 79 -8.39 -10.23 -12.27
N GLU A 80 -9.17 -10.96 -13.04
CA GLU A 80 -10.25 -11.82 -12.54
C GLU A 80 -9.77 -12.97 -11.64
N LYS A 81 -8.47 -13.33 -11.72
CA LYS A 81 -7.85 -14.37 -10.90
C LYS A 81 -7.21 -13.81 -9.62
N LEU A 82 -7.09 -12.48 -9.52
CA LEU A 82 -6.43 -11.82 -8.41
C LEU A 82 -7.36 -11.65 -7.23
N LEU A 83 -6.90 -12.09 -6.07
CA LEU A 83 -7.50 -11.82 -4.77
C LEU A 83 -6.46 -11.18 -3.86
N HIS A 84 -6.89 -10.26 -3.01
CA HIS A 84 -6.07 -9.73 -1.93
C HIS A 84 -6.17 -10.66 -0.72
N GLY A 85 -5.09 -11.33 -0.37
CA GLY A 85 -5.09 -12.37 0.66
C GLY A 85 -4.80 -11.83 2.06
N GLU A 86 -3.76 -11.02 2.18
CA GLU A 86 -3.27 -10.52 3.46
C GLU A 86 -2.50 -9.22 3.27
N GLU A 87 -2.62 -8.32 4.25
CA GLU A 87 -1.83 -7.10 4.34
C GLU A 87 -1.24 -6.97 5.74
N ASN A 88 0.09 -6.83 5.82
CA ASN A 88 0.81 -6.62 7.06
C ASN A 88 1.42 -5.22 7.06
N PHE A 89 1.27 -4.50 8.17
CA PHE A 89 1.78 -3.14 8.33
C PHE A 89 2.85 -3.09 9.42
N LYS A 90 3.89 -2.31 9.16
CA LYS A 90 4.90 -1.93 10.15
C LYS A 90 5.09 -0.42 10.08
N TYR A 91 4.95 0.25 11.22
CA TYR A 91 4.96 1.71 11.33
C TYR A 91 6.22 2.20 12.00
N PHE A 92 6.81 3.28 11.48
CA PHE A 92 8.01 3.91 12.02
C PHE A 92 7.76 5.38 12.40
N ALA A 93 6.95 6.09 11.59
CA ALA A 93 6.56 7.46 11.82
C ALA A 93 5.14 7.72 11.31
N PRO A 94 4.44 8.73 11.85
CA PRO A 94 3.12 9.10 11.36
C PRO A 94 3.18 9.72 9.96
N ILE A 95 2.09 9.59 9.22
CA ILE A 95 1.87 10.22 7.91
C ILE A 95 0.79 11.28 8.10
N TYR A 96 0.99 12.47 7.51
CA TYR A 96 0.09 13.59 7.62
C TYR A 96 -0.40 14.09 6.26
N ALA A 97 -1.55 14.75 6.25
CA ALA A 97 -1.97 15.52 5.09
C ALA A 97 -0.89 16.54 4.68
N GLY A 98 -0.59 16.59 3.39
CA GLY A 98 0.48 17.43 2.83
C GLY A 98 1.81 16.73 2.64
N ASP A 99 2.02 15.56 3.22
CA ASP A 99 3.22 14.75 2.95
C ASP A 99 3.27 14.29 1.48
N LYS A 100 4.49 14.03 1.03
CA LYS A 100 4.77 13.36 -0.25
C LYS A 100 5.48 12.06 0.06
N ILE A 101 4.79 10.95 -0.22
CA ILE A 101 5.31 9.62 0.11
C ILE A 101 5.80 8.94 -1.16
N THR A 102 7.07 8.56 -1.16
CA THR A 102 7.65 7.72 -2.20
C THR A 102 7.46 6.26 -1.82
N VAL A 103 6.82 5.51 -2.70
CA VAL A 103 6.52 4.08 -2.54
C VAL A 103 7.50 3.30 -3.41
N CYS A 104 8.28 2.41 -2.78
CA CYS A 104 9.13 1.44 -3.45
C CYS A 104 8.54 0.05 -3.24
N LYS A 105 8.29 -0.69 -4.32
CA LYS A 105 7.67 -2.02 -4.31
C LYS A 105 8.62 -3.07 -4.88
N LYS A 106 8.70 -4.22 -4.23
CA LYS A 106 9.48 -5.36 -4.66
C LYS A 106 8.71 -6.66 -4.50
N ILE A 107 8.76 -7.55 -5.49
CA ILE A 107 8.28 -8.92 -5.36
C ILE A 107 9.36 -9.71 -4.60
N THR A 108 9.01 -10.22 -3.41
CA THR A 108 9.96 -10.91 -2.53
C THR A 108 9.83 -12.42 -2.58
N ASP A 109 8.63 -12.94 -2.92
CA ASP A 109 8.43 -14.39 -3.06
C ASP A 109 7.25 -14.74 -3.98
N ILE A 110 7.27 -15.97 -4.54
CA ILE A 110 6.17 -16.57 -5.29
C ILE A 110 6.03 -18.01 -4.84
N ILE A 111 4.91 -18.31 -4.15
CA ILE A 111 4.69 -19.58 -3.46
C ILE A 111 3.56 -20.35 -4.12
N ASP A 112 3.82 -21.60 -4.51
CA ASP A 112 2.81 -22.51 -5.02
C ASP A 112 2.11 -23.24 -3.86
N LYS A 113 0.78 -23.26 -3.89
CA LYS A 113 -0.07 -24.00 -2.94
C LYS A 113 -1.06 -24.88 -3.68
N LYS A 114 -1.58 -25.89 -2.98
CA LYS A 114 -2.60 -26.80 -3.50
C LYS A 114 -2.25 -27.35 -4.91
N GLU A 115 -1.04 -27.90 -5.04
CA GLU A 115 -0.56 -28.51 -6.30
C GLU A 115 -0.62 -27.54 -7.50
N GLY A 116 -0.37 -26.23 -7.26
CA GLY A 116 -0.35 -25.20 -8.29
C GLY A 116 -1.70 -24.56 -8.61
N THR A 117 -2.80 -24.99 -7.97
CA THR A 117 -4.10 -24.33 -8.16
C THR A 117 -4.19 -22.96 -7.50
N LEU A 118 -3.32 -22.69 -6.53
CA LEU A 118 -3.16 -21.37 -5.92
C LEU A 118 -1.70 -20.95 -5.96
N GLN A 119 -1.45 -19.73 -6.37
CA GLN A 119 -0.14 -19.08 -6.24
C GLN A 119 -0.27 -17.83 -5.40
N PHE A 120 0.73 -17.61 -4.55
CA PHE A 120 0.84 -16.42 -3.71
C PHE A 120 2.02 -15.60 -4.21
N VAL A 121 1.76 -14.38 -4.61
CA VAL A 121 2.80 -13.40 -4.93
C VAL A 121 2.95 -12.47 -3.73
N ILE A 122 4.10 -12.50 -3.11
CA ILE A 122 4.41 -11.67 -1.96
C ILE A 122 5.17 -10.45 -2.43
N SER A 123 4.68 -9.26 -2.09
CA SER A 123 5.43 -8.02 -2.28
C SER A 123 5.68 -7.30 -0.96
N GLU A 124 6.80 -6.62 -0.90
CA GLU A 124 7.13 -5.70 0.18
C GLU A 124 7.21 -4.29 -0.37
N ASN A 125 6.64 -3.34 0.37
CA ASN A 125 6.61 -1.94 0.03
C ASN A 125 7.27 -1.13 1.15
N THR A 126 8.09 -0.16 0.76
CA THR A 126 8.69 0.81 1.68
C THR A 126 8.15 2.19 1.34
N PHE A 127 7.69 2.90 2.36
CA PHE A 127 7.09 4.23 2.26
C PHE A 127 8.05 5.24 2.89
N THR A 128 8.51 6.21 2.10
CA THR A 128 9.48 7.21 2.54
C THR A 128 8.89 8.61 2.34
N ASN A 129 8.93 9.45 3.36
CA ASN A 129 8.44 10.83 3.29
C ASN A 129 9.43 11.75 2.55
N GLN A 130 9.05 13.02 2.35
CA GLN A 130 9.84 14.04 1.67
C GLN A 130 11.15 14.40 2.39
N ALA A 131 11.29 14.04 3.65
CA ALA A 131 12.53 14.23 4.42
C ALA A 131 13.50 13.03 4.30
N GLY A 132 13.12 11.99 3.53
CA GLY A 132 13.90 10.76 3.39
C GLY A 132 13.74 9.78 4.56
N GLU A 133 12.75 9.97 5.42
CA GLU A 133 12.47 9.09 6.55
C GLU A 133 11.50 7.97 6.11
N ILE A 134 11.83 6.73 6.46
CA ILE A 134 10.91 5.60 6.28
C ILE A 134 9.79 5.74 7.31
N VAL A 135 8.55 5.88 6.84
CA VAL A 135 7.37 6.05 7.68
C VAL A 135 6.59 4.76 7.91
N ALA A 136 6.60 3.87 6.91
CA ALA A 136 5.96 2.58 7.02
C ALA A 136 6.61 1.55 6.09
N GLU A 137 6.37 0.29 6.36
CA GLU A 137 6.57 -0.84 5.47
C GLU A 137 5.29 -1.66 5.42
N THR A 138 4.94 -2.21 4.26
CA THR A 138 3.87 -3.20 4.14
C THR A 138 4.38 -4.47 3.49
N ARG A 139 3.69 -5.57 3.77
CA ARG A 139 3.88 -6.85 3.09
C ARG A 139 2.52 -7.34 2.64
N THR A 140 2.34 -7.34 1.32
CA THR A 140 1.08 -7.67 0.64
C THR A 140 1.17 -9.09 0.09
N ASN A 141 0.12 -9.86 0.30
CA ASN A 141 0.00 -11.21 -0.20
C ASN A 141 -1.13 -11.26 -1.25
N TYR A 142 -0.75 -11.24 -2.52
CA TYR A 142 -1.67 -11.42 -3.64
C TYR A 142 -1.89 -12.90 -3.91
N VAL A 143 -3.13 -13.31 -4.04
CA VAL A 143 -3.51 -14.71 -4.28
C VAL A 143 -4.07 -14.85 -5.68
N PHE A 144 -3.48 -15.72 -6.47
CA PHE A 144 -3.93 -16.07 -7.82
C PHE A 144 -4.54 -17.46 -7.80
N HIS A 145 -5.77 -17.57 -8.32
CA HIS A 145 -6.47 -18.83 -8.44
C HIS A 145 -6.38 -19.34 -9.89
N HIS A 146 -5.71 -20.47 -10.07
CA HIS A 146 -5.62 -21.16 -11.34
C HIS A 146 -6.60 -22.34 -11.32
N LYS A 147 -7.57 -22.29 -12.22
CA LYS A 147 -8.53 -23.41 -12.40
C LYS A 147 -7.91 -24.50 -13.25
#